data_a2d3b8bf042bd26bd9a59f16018a5778
#
_entry.id   a2d3b8bf042bd26bd9a59f16018a5778
#
_cell.length_a   1.000
_cell.length_b   1.000
_cell.length_c   1.000
_cell.angle_alpha   90.00
_cell.angle_beta   90.00
_cell.angle_gamma   90.00
#
_symmetry.space_group_name_H-M   'P 1'
#
loop_
_entity.id
_entity.type
_entity.pdbx_description
1 polymer ?
#
loop_
_entity_poly.entity_id
_entity_poly.type
_entity_poly.pdbx_seq_one_letter_code
_entity_poly.pdbx_strand_id
1 'polypeptide(L)'
;DYQPDLTLVLEAIRIIKQLKPRYWSIENVKGAIKYLKPILGEPQLIVGAWVYWGNFPLFDPSTLELPTKASQDRRWSPLRSNHRAHIPLCVSEAFLTAMTSQTTLDVYSEN
;
A
#
# COMPACT_ATOMS: atom_id res chain seq x y z
N ASP A 1 5.79 -20.22 17.95
CA ASP A 1 5.23 -18.89 17.71
C ASP A 1 5.74 -18.32 16.40
N TYR A 2 4.80 -17.74 15.65
CA TYR A 2 5.16 -17.09 14.40
C TYR A 2 6.00 -15.83 14.65
N GLN A 3 7.17 -15.77 14.02
CA GLN A 3 8.05 -14.62 14.07
C GLN A 3 8.21 -14.10 12.65
N PRO A 4 7.62 -12.93 12.32
CA PRO A 4 7.73 -12.41 10.97
C PRO A 4 9.15 -11.97 10.65
N ASP A 5 9.54 -12.13 9.39
CA ASP A 5 10.80 -11.58 8.91
C ASP A 5 10.56 -10.12 8.49
N LEU A 6 11.10 -9.19 9.26
CA LEU A 6 10.92 -7.76 9.03
C LEU A 6 12.06 -7.13 8.24
N THR A 7 12.96 -7.95 7.70
CA THR A 7 14.16 -7.45 7.00
C THR A 7 13.80 -6.53 5.84
N LEU A 8 12.83 -6.91 5.00
CA LEU A 8 12.43 -6.09 3.85
C LEU A 8 11.81 -4.77 4.27
N VAL A 9 10.98 -4.77 5.32
CA VAL A 9 10.37 -3.54 5.82
C VAL A 9 11.43 -2.59 6.37
N LEU A 10 12.37 -3.10 7.15
CA LEU A 10 13.45 -2.30 7.72
C LEU A 10 14.34 -1.73 6.63
N GLU A 11 14.63 -2.51 5.59
CA GLU A 11 15.42 -2.05 4.45
C GLU A 11 14.68 -0.98 3.65
N ALA A 12 13.36 -1.14 3.46
CA ALA A 12 12.55 -0.13 2.80
C ALA A 12 12.58 1.20 3.55
N ILE A 13 12.47 1.14 4.89
CA ILE A 13 12.56 2.34 5.74
C ILE A 13 13.93 3.01 5.58
N ARG A 14 15.00 2.22 5.55
CA ARG A 14 16.35 2.75 5.35
C ARG A 14 16.45 3.51 4.03
N ILE A 15 15.93 2.94 2.96
CA ILE A 15 15.94 3.55 1.63
C ILE A 15 15.13 4.85 1.63
N ILE A 16 13.95 4.83 2.26
CA ILE A 16 13.10 6.02 2.35
C ILE A 16 13.81 7.14 3.09
N LYS A 17 14.47 6.84 4.20
CA LYS A 17 15.22 7.83 4.97
C LYS A 17 16.40 8.40 4.18
N GLN A 18 17.04 7.58 3.38
CA GLN A 18 18.20 7.98 2.58
C GLN A 18 17.80 8.83 1.38
N LEU A 19 16.77 8.40 0.63
CA LEU A 19 16.35 9.08 -0.59
C LEU A 19 15.40 10.24 -0.35
N LYS A 20 14.69 10.25 0.78
CA LYS A 20 13.73 11.28 1.17
C LYS A 20 12.71 11.57 0.05
N PRO A 21 12.02 10.54 -0.48
CA PRO A 21 11.04 10.76 -1.54
C PRO A 21 9.87 11.58 -1.02
N ARG A 22 9.24 12.35 -1.91
CA ARG A 22 8.05 13.13 -1.56
C ARG A 22 6.89 12.20 -1.19
N TYR A 23 6.68 11.16 -1.99
CA TYR A 23 5.63 10.17 -1.75
C TYR A 23 6.25 8.78 -1.64
N TRP A 24 5.70 7.98 -0.75
CA TRP A 24 6.08 6.59 -0.61
C TRP A 24 4.95 5.81 0.03
N SER A 25 4.89 4.52 -0.24
CA SER A 25 3.96 3.63 0.41
C SER A 25 4.57 2.26 0.62
N ILE A 26 4.17 1.62 1.70
CA ILE A 26 4.48 0.22 2.00
C ILE A 26 3.16 -0.49 2.12
N GLU A 27 2.96 -1.54 1.33
CA GLU A 27 1.74 -2.32 1.32
C GLU A 27 1.94 -3.64 2.04
N ASN A 28 0.92 -4.09 2.77
CA ASN A 28 0.90 -5.43 3.30
C ASN A 28 -0.55 -5.85 3.58
N VAL A 29 -0.74 -7.09 4.03
CA VAL A 29 -2.06 -7.63 4.35
C VAL A 29 -2.48 -7.21 5.76
N LYS A 30 -3.78 -7.32 6.05
CA LYS A 30 -4.31 -6.93 7.36
C LYS A 30 -3.68 -7.68 8.52
N GLY A 31 -3.34 -8.96 8.33
CA GLY A 31 -2.70 -9.75 9.38
C GLY A 31 -1.31 -9.26 9.78
N ALA A 32 -0.68 -8.43 8.94
CA ALA A 32 0.63 -7.86 9.24
C ALA A 32 0.56 -6.61 10.12
N ILE A 33 -0.61 -6.02 10.32
CA ILE A 33 -0.76 -4.75 11.04
C ILE A 33 -0.13 -4.84 12.43
N LYS A 34 -0.40 -5.90 13.17
CA LYS A 34 0.11 -6.05 14.54
C LYS A 34 1.63 -6.10 14.62
N TYR A 35 2.29 -6.55 13.54
CA TYR A 35 3.76 -6.61 13.49
C TYR A 35 4.38 -5.31 12.97
N LEU A 36 3.69 -4.60 12.08
CA LEU A 36 4.21 -3.39 11.45
C LEU A 36 3.88 -2.13 12.22
N LYS A 37 2.80 -2.14 12.99
CA LYS A 37 2.38 -0.98 13.77
C LYS A 37 3.48 -0.44 14.71
N PRO A 38 4.25 -1.27 15.45
CA PRO A 38 5.34 -0.76 16.29
C PRO A 38 6.44 -0.07 15.49
N ILE A 39 6.56 -0.37 14.19
CA ILE A 39 7.63 0.17 13.34
C ILE A 39 7.13 1.35 12.50
N LEU A 40 5.94 1.21 11.91
CA LEU A 40 5.41 2.15 10.93
C LEU A 40 4.26 3.02 11.47
N GLY A 41 3.75 2.70 12.66
CA GLY A 41 2.59 3.39 13.21
C GLY A 41 1.28 2.88 12.62
N GLU A 42 0.23 3.70 12.74
CA GLU A 42 -1.07 3.34 12.19
C GLU A 42 -1.04 3.37 10.66
N PRO A 43 -1.78 2.46 10.01
CA PRO A 43 -1.89 2.52 8.55
C PRO A 43 -2.51 3.84 8.08
N GLN A 44 -2.02 4.33 6.95
CA GLN A 44 -2.55 5.54 6.32
C GLN A 44 -3.86 5.26 5.59
N LEU A 45 -3.99 4.09 4.97
CA LEU A 45 -5.14 3.76 4.14
C LEU A 45 -5.34 2.25 4.09
N ILE A 46 -6.60 1.82 4.12
CA ILE A 46 -6.97 0.42 3.92
C ILE A 46 -7.88 0.36 2.70
N VAL A 47 -7.49 -0.42 1.71
CA VAL A 47 -8.23 -0.60 0.46
C VAL A 47 -8.53 -2.08 0.30
N GLY A 48 -9.76 -2.50 0.67
CA GLY A 48 -10.14 -3.91 0.65
C GLY A 48 -9.25 -4.74 1.57
N ALA A 49 -8.55 -5.71 0.99
CA ALA A 49 -7.63 -6.58 1.72
C ALA A 49 -6.21 -6.02 1.84
N TRP A 50 -5.95 -4.87 1.22
CA TRP A 50 -4.61 -4.27 1.16
C TRP A 50 -4.52 -3.10 2.13
N VAL A 51 -3.40 -3.05 2.87
CA VAL A 51 -3.14 -2.04 3.89
C VAL A 51 -1.90 -1.25 3.48
N TYR A 52 -1.99 0.08 3.57
CA TYR A 52 -0.92 0.97 3.12
C TYR A 52 -0.45 1.88 4.26
N TRP A 53 0.86 1.93 4.46
CA TRP A 53 1.54 2.90 5.31
C TRP A 53 2.32 3.83 4.40
N GLY A 54 2.46 5.07 4.82
CA GLY A 54 3.34 5.95 4.07
C GLY A 54 2.97 7.41 4.12
N ASN A 55 3.52 8.14 3.17
CA ASN A 55 3.23 9.56 2.96
C ASN A 55 2.74 9.73 1.53
N PHE A 56 1.44 9.87 1.36
CA PHE A 56 0.80 10.02 0.07
C PHE A 56 -0.57 10.67 0.26
N PRO A 57 -1.11 11.35 -0.79
CA PRO A 57 -2.45 11.90 -0.72
C PRO A 57 -3.51 10.80 -0.63
N LEU A 58 -4.48 11.00 0.26
CA LEU A 58 -5.56 10.03 0.44
C LEU A 58 -6.56 10.11 -0.70
N PHE A 59 -7.21 8.99 -0.99
CA PHE A 59 -8.35 8.91 -1.88
C PHE A 59 -9.43 8.04 -1.23
N ASP A 60 -10.67 8.15 -1.71
CA ASP A 60 -11.77 7.36 -1.17
C ASP A 60 -11.82 5.99 -1.87
N PRO A 61 -11.49 4.91 -1.16
CA PRO A 61 -11.48 3.57 -1.77
C PRO A 61 -12.88 3.01 -2.00
N SER A 62 -13.94 3.62 -1.44
CA SER A 62 -15.29 3.08 -1.55
C SER A 62 -15.84 3.12 -2.98
N THR A 63 -15.25 3.97 -3.84
CA THR A 63 -15.67 4.08 -5.25
C THR A 63 -15.03 3.03 -6.15
N LEU A 64 -14.10 2.23 -5.63
CA LEU A 64 -13.35 1.25 -6.43
C LEU A 64 -14.06 -0.10 -6.42
N GLU A 65 -14.12 -0.73 -7.59
CA GLU A 65 -14.60 -2.10 -7.71
C GLU A 65 -13.43 -3.05 -7.48
N LEU A 66 -13.32 -3.57 -6.25
CA LEU A 66 -12.21 -4.40 -5.85
C LEU A 66 -12.56 -5.88 -5.95
N PRO A 67 -11.68 -6.73 -6.52
CA PRO A 67 -11.85 -8.17 -6.42
C PRO A 67 -11.62 -8.61 -4.98
N THR A 68 -12.31 -9.66 -4.54
CA THR A 68 -12.05 -10.25 -3.24
C THR A 68 -10.83 -11.16 -3.33
N LYS A 69 -10.18 -11.41 -2.20
CA LYS A 69 -9.10 -12.41 -2.18
C LYS A 69 -9.61 -13.78 -2.63
N ALA A 70 -10.86 -14.11 -2.29
CA ALA A 70 -11.47 -15.36 -2.74
C ALA A 70 -11.60 -15.42 -4.26
N SER A 71 -11.96 -14.32 -4.92
CA SER A 71 -12.07 -14.30 -6.38
C SER A 71 -10.73 -14.43 -7.08
N GLN A 72 -9.64 -14.10 -6.39
CA GLN A 72 -8.27 -14.22 -6.90
C GLN A 72 -7.62 -15.54 -6.51
N ASP A 73 -8.31 -16.35 -5.69
CA ASP A 73 -7.75 -17.59 -5.18
C ASP A 73 -7.82 -18.68 -6.26
N ARG A 74 -6.67 -19.02 -6.80
CA ARG A 74 -6.50 -20.12 -7.76
C ARG A 74 -5.85 -21.28 -7.03
N ARG A 75 -6.65 -21.95 -6.21
CA ARG A 75 -6.23 -22.96 -5.24
C ARG A 75 -5.33 -24.06 -5.84
N TRP A 76 -5.57 -24.43 -7.08
CA TRP A 76 -4.82 -25.49 -7.76
C TRP A 76 -3.67 -24.96 -8.60
N SER A 77 -3.46 -23.65 -8.64
CA SER A 77 -2.37 -23.03 -9.39
C SER A 77 -1.09 -23.00 -8.57
N PRO A 78 0.07 -23.35 -9.14
CA PRO A 78 1.36 -23.15 -8.46
C PRO A 78 1.67 -21.67 -8.23
N LEU A 79 0.96 -20.76 -8.91
CA LEU A 79 1.12 -19.31 -8.76
C LEU A 79 0.08 -18.69 -7.84
N ARG A 80 -0.60 -19.50 -7.01
CA ARG A 80 -1.67 -19.02 -6.13
C ARG A 80 -1.26 -17.80 -5.29
N SER A 81 -0.08 -17.85 -4.67
CA SER A 81 0.42 -16.74 -3.85
C SER A 81 0.61 -15.47 -4.69
N ASN A 82 1.12 -15.61 -5.92
CA ASN A 82 1.31 -14.47 -6.81
C ASN A 82 -0.01 -13.84 -7.21
N HIS A 83 -1.03 -14.66 -7.52
CA HIS A 83 -2.35 -14.16 -7.86
C HIS A 83 -2.97 -13.39 -6.70
N ARG A 84 -2.84 -13.91 -5.48
CA ARG A 84 -3.43 -13.29 -4.28
C ARG A 84 -2.68 -12.01 -3.86
N ALA A 85 -1.41 -11.90 -4.21
CA ALA A 85 -0.61 -10.72 -3.89
C ALA A 85 -0.78 -9.60 -4.92
N HIS A 86 -1.40 -9.88 -6.06
CA HIS A 86 -1.55 -8.91 -7.14
C HIS A 86 -2.47 -7.76 -6.73
N ILE A 87 -1.96 -6.53 -6.82
CA ILE A 87 -2.73 -5.32 -6.51
C ILE A 87 -3.57 -4.98 -7.74
N PRO A 88 -4.90 -4.78 -7.59
CA PRO A 88 -5.74 -4.41 -8.72
C PRO A 88 -5.30 -3.10 -9.38
N LEU A 89 -5.39 -3.03 -10.70
CA LEU A 89 -5.00 -1.85 -11.46
C LEU A 89 -5.74 -0.59 -11.00
N CYS A 90 -7.02 -0.71 -10.65
CA CYS A 90 -7.80 0.45 -10.20
C CYS A 90 -7.21 1.11 -8.96
N VAL A 91 -6.57 0.34 -8.07
CA VAL A 91 -5.89 0.88 -6.90
C VAL A 91 -4.67 1.70 -7.32
N SER A 92 -3.84 1.16 -8.22
CA SER A 92 -2.68 1.88 -8.73
C SER A 92 -3.07 3.16 -9.45
N GLU A 93 -4.15 3.12 -10.23
CA GLU A 93 -4.68 4.30 -10.93
C GLU A 93 -5.17 5.35 -9.94
N ALA A 94 -5.82 4.93 -8.85
CA ALA A 94 -6.29 5.84 -7.81
C ALA A 94 -5.13 6.55 -7.12
N PHE A 95 -4.05 5.83 -6.82
CA PHE A 95 -2.83 6.43 -6.27
C PHE A 95 -2.25 7.46 -7.22
N LEU A 96 -2.13 7.13 -8.50
CA LEU A 96 -1.58 8.04 -9.50
C LEU A 96 -2.41 9.31 -9.60
N THR A 97 -3.73 9.17 -9.66
CA THR A 97 -4.64 10.32 -9.74
C THR A 97 -4.51 11.21 -8.51
N ALA A 98 -4.48 10.61 -7.32
CA ALA A 98 -4.35 11.37 -6.07
C ALA A 98 -3.03 12.13 -6.00
N MET A 99 -1.93 11.49 -6.37
CA MET A 99 -0.61 12.14 -6.37
C MET A 99 -0.51 13.26 -7.39
N THR A 100 -1.08 13.07 -8.56
CA THR A 100 -1.07 14.08 -9.62
C THR A 100 -1.92 15.30 -9.23
N SER A 101 -3.10 15.07 -8.66
CA SER A 101 -3.97 16.16 -8.19
C SER A 101 -3.32 16.95 -7.07
N GLN A 102 -2.67 16.28 -6.11
CA GLN A 102 -1.97 16.94 -5.01
C GLN A 102 -0.81 17.79 -5.53
N THR A 103 -0.06 17.31 -6.51
CA THR A 103 1.03 18.08 -7.12
C THR A 103 0.49 19.34 -7.77
N THR A 104 -0.65 19.26 -8.46
CA THR A 104 -1.29 20.43 -9.07
C THR A 104 -1.71 21.45 -8.02
N LEU A 105 -2.32 21.00 -6.91
CA LEU A 105 -2.72 21.88 -5.82
C LEU A 105 -1.51 22.56 -5.17
N ASP A 106 -0.43 21.84 -4.98
CA ASP A 106 0.80 22.39 -4.41
C ASP A 106 1.37 23.51 -5.28
N VAL A 107 1.34 23.35 -6.61
CA VAL A 107 1.78 24.37 -7.53
C VAL A 107 0.94 25.64 -7.38
N TYR A 108 -0.37 25.51 -7.30
CA TYR A 108 -1.27 26.66 -7.12
C TYR A 108 -1.11 27.32 -5.75
N SER A 109 -0.85 26.52 -4.70
CA SER A 109 -0.74 27.07 -3.36
C SER A 109 0.57 27.83 -3.11
N GLU A 110 1.60 27.59 -3.93
CA GLU A 110 2.88 28.31 -3.85
C GLU A 110 2.83 29.70 -4.48
N ASN A 111 1.78 30.01 -5.20
CA ASN A 111 1.56 31.30 -5.84
C ASN A 111 0.69 32.19 -4.95
#